data_f75f60ed37db2f7fae3be9684ddbca5d
#
_entry.id   f75f60ed37db2f7fae3be9684ddbca5d
#
_cell.length_a   1.000
_cell.length_b   1.000
_cell.length_c   1.000
_cell.angle_alpha   90.00
_cell.angle_beta   90.00
_cell.angle_gamma   90.00
#
_symmetry.space_group_name_H-M   'P 1'
#
loop_
_entity.id
_entity.type
_entity.pdbx_description
1 polymer ?
#
loop_
_entity_poly.entity_id
_entity_poly.type
_entity_poly.pdbx_seq_one_letter_code
_entity_poly.pdbx_strand_id
1 'polypeptide(L)'
;HVPVGAEDCGGDLVMPGLIELHTDNLERHIEPRPKVHFPHVGAILAHDGELASTGITTVFDALRVGSIVSKDKASYGEYARLLADEILAIRKTGALRINHLLHLRAEVCSETLIAELGKFGPEDGIGIVSLMDHTPGQRQFRNLDQLRNYVRGKHGLSEEEFLHHVASQQALSDRLGAQHEAAAVAEARRFGAV
;
A
#
# COMPACT_ATOMS: atom_id res chain seq x y z
N HIS A 1 -38.03 -27.74 2.97
CA HIS A 1 -38.43 -27.05 1.72
C HIS A 1 -37.23 -26.34 1.16
N VAL A 2 -36.78 -26.75 -0.01
CA VAL A 2 -35.76 -26.02 -0.79
C VAL A 2 -36.47 -24.95 -1.61
N PRO A 3 -36.05 -23.68 -1.57
CA PRO A 3 -36.68 -22.63 -2.38
C PRO A 3 -36.60 -22.95 -3.88
N VAL A 4 -37.60 -22.49 -4.64
CA VAL A 4 -37.52 -22.58 -6.11
C VAL A 4 -36.38 -21.74 -6.63
N GLY A 5 -35.48 -22.35 -7.45
CA GLY A 5 -34.30 -21.70 -7.98
C GLY A 5 -33.06 -21.84 -7.09
N ALA A 6 -33.09 -22.63 -6.03
CA ALA A 6 -31.89 -22.99 -5.28
C ALA A 6 -30.97 -23.86 -6.14
N GLU A 7 -29.68 -23.56 -6.07
CA GLU A 7 -28.61 -24.35 -6.70
C GLU A 7 -28.16 -25.47 -5.76
N ASP A 8 -28.04 -26.68 -6.29
CA ASP A 8 -27.47 -27.81 -5.54
C ASP A 8 -25.96 -27.82 -5.73
N CYS A 9 -25.23 -27.48 -4.66
CA CYS A 9 -23.77 -27.47 -4.64
C CYS A 9 -23.15 -28.87 -4.44
N GLY A 10 -23.93 -29.96 -4.51
CA GLY A 10 -23.43 -31.34 -4.47
C GLY A 10 -22.71 -31.73 -3.16
N GLY A 11 -22.94 -30.98 -2.08
CA GLY A 11 -22.26 -31.17 -0.78
C GLY A 11 -21.04 -30.29 -0.58
N ASP A 12 -20.71 -29.41 -1.51
CA ASP A 12 -19.65 -28.42 -1.37
C ASP A 12 -19.98 -27.38 -0.29
N LEU A 13 -18.94 -26.86 0.35
CA LEU A 13 -19.07 -25.79 1.34
C LEU A 13 -19.18 -24.44 0.64
N VAL A 14 -20.23 -23.69 0.94
CA VAL A 14 -20.42 -22.31 0.49
C VAL A 14 -20.05 -21.36 1.62
N MET A 15 -19.17 -20.42 1.36
CA MET A 15 -18.72 -19.41 2.31
C MET A 15 -18.68 -18.02 1.66
N PRO A 16 -18.72 -16.93 2.43
CA PRO A 16 -18.47 -15.60 1.89
C PRO A 16 -17.07 -15.53 1.27
N GLY A 17 -16.91 -14.72 0.22
CA GLY A 17 -15.62 -14.48 -0.37
C GLY A 17 -14.67 -13.80 0.61
N LEU A 18 -13.36 -14.01 0.42
CA LEU A 18 -12.32 -13.44 1.27
C LEU A 18 -12.21 -11.93 1.05
N ILE A 19 -11.82 -11.23 2.10
CA ILE A 19 -11.51 -9.79 2.06
C ILE A 19 -10.03 -9.62 2.36
N GLU A 20 -9.29 -9.06 1.42
CA GLU A 20 -7.88 -8.70 1.60
C GLU A 20 -7.78 -7.23 2.03
N LEU A 21 -7.27 -7.01 3.24
CA LEU A 21 -7.24 -5.66 3.84
C LEU A 21 -5.97 -4.87 3.50
N HIS A 22 -4.91 -5.54 3.06
CA HIS A 22 -3.62 -4.91 2.80
C HIS A 22 -2.79 -5.74 1.83
N THR A 23 -2.69 -5.31 0.59
CA THR A 23 -1.81 -5.94 -0.38
C THR A 23 -1.03 -4.93 -1.20
N ASP A 24 0.27 -5.18 -1.35
CA ASP A 24 1.18 -4.47 -2.27
C ASP A 24 1.29 -5.20 -3.62
N ASN A 25 0.44 -6.20 -3.86
CA ASN A 25 0.56 -7.09 -5.02
C ASN A 25 0.45 -6.35 -6.36
N LEU A 26 -0.29 -5.23 -6.40
CA LEU A 26 -0.40 -4.41 -7.60
C LEU A 26 0.95 -3.84 -8.06
N GLU A 27 1.83 -3.45 -7.12
CA GLU A 27 3.18 -2.96 -7.46
C GLU A 27 3.97 -3.98 -8.29
N ARG A 28 3.83 -5.28 -7.97
CA ARG A 28 4.47 -6.39 -8.69
C ARG A 28 3.95 -6.54 -10.13
N HIS A 29 2.70 -6.19 -10.38
CA HIS A 29 2.13 -6.20 -11.73
C HIS A 29 2.56 -4.97 -12.52
N ILE A 30 2.78 -3.82 -11.86
CA ILE A 30 3.29 -2.59 -12.48
C ILE A 30 4.77 -2.73 -12.81
N GLU A 31 5.59 -3.20 -11.85
CA GLU A 31 7.02 -3.40 -12.04
C GLU A 31 7.39 -4.88 -11.80
N PRO A 32 7.08 -5.79 -12.76
CA PRO A 32 7.33 -7.23 -12.59
C PRO A 32 8.82 -7.58 -12.53
N ARG A 33 9.68 -6.68 -13.00
CA ARG A 33 11.14 -6.78 -12.96
C ARG A 33 11.74 -5.37 -12.85
N PRO A 34 12.93 -5.21 -12.24
CA PRO A 34 13.59 -3.91 -12.15
C PRO A 34 13.67 -3.20 -13.49
N LYS A 35 13.23 -1.95 -13.54
CA LYS A 35 13.23 -1.07 -14.72
C LYS A 35 12.28 -1.49 -15.86
N VAL A 36 11.35 -2.40 -15.59
CA VAL A 36 10.32 -2.79 -16.56
C VAL A 36 8.97 -2.39 -16.01
N HIS A 37 8.36 -1.37 -16.60
CA HIS A 37 7.06 -0.85 -16.18
C HIS A 37 5.98 -1.25 -17.19
N PHE A 38 4.91 -1.85 -16.69
CA PHE A 38 3.73 -2.16 -17.48
C PHE A 38 2.71 -1.02 -17.37
N PRO A 39 1.87 -0.82 -18.39
CA PRO A 39 0.75 0.11 -18.31
C PRO A 39 -0.15 -0.24 -17.12
N HIS A 40 -0.48 0.75 -16.29
CA HIS A 40 -1.23 0.54 -15.04
C HIS A 40 -2.58 -0.15 -15.26
N VAL A 41 -3.33 0.22 -16.32
CA VAL A 41 -4.61 -0.44 -16.66
C VAL A 41 -4.44 -1.95 -16.82
N GLY A 42 -3.43 -2.39 -17.56
CA GLY A 42 -3.13 -3.82 -17.74
C GLY A 42 -2.70 -4.49 -16.44
N ALA A 43 -1.90 -3.80 -15.62
CA ALA A 43 -1.46 -4.28 -14.31
C ALA A 43 -2.63 -4.44 -13.33
N ILE A 44 -3.55 -3.46 -13.28
CA ILE A 44 -4.74 -3.51 -12.43
C ILE A 44 -5.66 -4.68 -12.83
N LEU A 45 -5.90 -4.89 -14.12
CA LEU A 45 -6.72 -6.01 -14.59
C LEU A 45 -6.07 -7.38 -14.32
N ALA A 46 -4.74 -7.48 -14.41
CA ALA A 46 -4.02 -8.71 -14.08
C ALA A 46 -4.05 -9.00 -12.57
N HIS A 47 -3.88 -7.97 -11.75
CA HIS A 47 -4.01 -8.02 -10.30
C HIS A 47 -5.41 -8.47 -9.86
N ASP A 48 -6.47 -7.84 -10.42
CA ASP A 48 -7.87 -8.24 -10.21
C ASP A 48 -8.11 -9.72 -10.51
N GLY A 49 -7.62 -10.19 -11.66
CA GLY A 49 -7.76 -11.59 -12.08
C GLY A 49 -7.04 -12.56 -11.14
N GLU A 50 -5.84 -12.23 -10.68
CA GLU A 50 -5.07 -13.04 -9.73
C GLU A 50 -5.81 -13.16 -8.39
N LEU A 51 -6.26 -12.05 -7.81
CA LEU A 51 -7.00 -12.06 -6.54
C LEU A 51 -8.33 -12.79 -6.66
N ALA A 52 -9.09 -12.56 -7.70
CA ALA A 52 -10.34 -13.25 -7.97
C ALA A 52 -10.15 -14.77 -8.03
N SER A 53 -9.04 -15.25 -8.62
CA SER A 53 -8.73 -16.68 -8.74
C SER A 53 -8.46 -17.38 -7.42
N THR A 54 -8.18 -16.64 -6.34
CA THR A 54 -7.92 -17.15 -4.99
C THR A 54 -9.13 -17.07 -4.06
N GLY A 55 -10.30 -16.65 -4.57
CA GLY A 55 -11.53 -16.52 -3.79
C GLY A 55 -11.67 -15.20 -3.03
N ILE A 56 -10.79 -14.23 -3.30
CA ILE A 56 -10.93 -12.87 -2.81
C ILE A 56 -12.02 -12.17 -3.62
N THR A 57 -12.95 -11.52 -2.93
CA THR A 57 -14.07 -10.77 -3.52
C THR A 57 -14.02 -9.29 -3.24
N THR A 58 -13.19 -8.89 -2.28
CA THR A 58 -12.94 -7.49 -1.95
C THR A 58 -11.48 -7.32 -1.57
N VAL A 59 -10.83 -6.30 -2.10
CA VAL A 59 -9.45 -5.95 -1.80
C VAL A 59 -9.34 -4.48 -1.44
N PHE A 60 -8.46 -4.19 -0.47
CA PHE A 60 -8.00 -2.85 -0.16
C PHE A 60 -6.59 -2.70 -0.74
N ASP A 61 -6.50 -2.07 -1.91
CA ASP A 61 -5.23 -1.83 -2.58
C ASP A 61 -4.37 -0.86 -1.77
N ALA A 62 -3.24 -1.35 -1.28
CA ALA A 62 -2.38 -0.60 -0.37
C ALA A 62 -1.44 0.32 -1.15
N LEU A 63 -1.73 1.62 -1.15
CA LEU A 63 -0.98 2.66 -1.83
C LEU A 63 -0.13 3.44 -0.81
N ARG A 64 1.18 3.49 -1.03
CA ARG A 64 2.09 4.24 -0.16
C ARG A 64 1.93 5.73 -0.40
N VAL A 65 1.65 6.47 0.67
CA VAL A 65 1.60 7.92 0.72
C VAL A 65 2.75 8.43 1.59
N GLY A 66 3.48 9.38 1.08
CA GLY A 66 4.74 9.85 1.64
C GLY A 66 5.92 9.30 0.84
N SER A 67 6.60 10.19 0.14
CA SER A 67 7.79 9.87 -0.68
C SER A 67 9.01 9.73 0.20
N ILE A 68 9.91 8.82 -0.14
CA ILE A 68 11.24 8.75 0.46
C ILE A 68 12.20 9.39 -0.52
N VAL A 69 12.56 10.65 -0.24
CA VAL A 69 13.56 11.39 -1.02
C VAL A 69 14.92 11.11 -0.41
N SER A 70 15.69 10.24 -1.05
CA SER A 70 17.09 9.98 -0.70
C SER A 70 17.98 10.46 -1.84
N LYS A 71 19.15 11.00 -1.49
CA LYS A 71 20.21 11.25 -2.49
C LYS A 71 20.76 9.95 -3.07
N ASP A 72 20.44 8.85 -2.44
CA ASP A 72 20.87 7.51 -2.77
C ASP A 72 19.83 6.75 -3.62
N LYS A 73 20.20 5.57 -4.12
CA LYS A 73 19.43 4.72 -5.04
C LYS A 73 18.06 4.23 -4.53
N ALA A 74 17.71 4.52 -3.28
CA ALA A 74 16.46 4.11 -2.62
C ALA A 74 15.42 5.24 -2.55
N SER A 75 15.33 6.07 -3.59
CA SER A 75 14.30 7.11 -3.67
C SER A 75 12.99 6.53 -4.19
N TYR A 76 11.91 6.72 -3.43
CA TYR A 76 10.54 6.38 -3.83
C TYR A 76 9.75 7.67 -4.05
N GLY A 77 9.46 8.00 -5.29
CA GLY A 77 8.64 9.18 -5.65
C GLY A 77 7.17 9.02 -5.30
N GLU A 78 6.44 10.10 -5.45
CA GLU A 78 4.99 10.10 -5.33
C GLU A 78 4.35 9.30 -6.48
N TYR A 79 3.39 8.42 -6.17
CA TYR A 79 2.63 7.65 -7.16
C TYR A 79 1.18 7.40 -6.75
N ALA A 80 0.87 7.49 -5.46
CA ALA A 80 -0.40 7.02 -4.90
C ALA A 80 -1.62 7.72 -5.51
N ARG A 81 -1.57 9.03 -5.73
CA ARG A 81 -2.70 9.78 -6.29
C ARG A 81 -3.03 9.33 -7.72
N LEU A 82 -2.00 9.22 -8.57
CA LEU A 82 -2.20 8.78 -9.95
C LEU A 82 -2.79 7.36 -10.01
N LEU A 83 -2.23 6.43 -9.25
CA LEU A 83 -2.68 5.04 -9.24
C LEU A 83 -4.09 4.89 -8.66
N ALA A 84 -4.42 5.67 -7.61
CA ALA A 84 -5.76 5.74 -7.07
C ALA A 84 -6.78 6.22 -8.12
N ASP A 85 -6.47 7.28 -8.87
CA ASP A 85 -7.34 7.79 -9.93
C ASP A 85 -7.62 6.72 -10.99
N GLU A 86 -6.59 5.96 -11.37
CA GLU A 86 -6.72 4.89 -12.37
C GLU A 86 -7.55 3.70 -11.85
N ILE A 87 -7.35 3.26 -10.60
CA ILE A 87 -8.17 2.22 -9.96
C ILE A 87 -9.63 2.67 -9.93
N LEU A 88 -9.90 3.91 -9.47
CA LEU A 88 -11.26 4.45 -9.39
C LEU A 88 -11.90 4.62 -10.77
N ALA A 89 -11.12 4.99 -11.79
CA ALA A 89 -11.61 5.09 -13.16
C ALA A 89 -12.00 3.71 -13.73
N ILE A 90 -11.17 2.68 -13.53
CA ILE A 90 -11.45 1.32 -14.01
C ILE A 90 -12.65 0.72 -13.27
N ARG A 91 -12.78 0.94 -11.95
CA ARG A 91 -13.98 0.52 -11.19
C ARG A 91 -15.28 1.00 -11.84
N LYS A 92 -15.31 2.25 -12.29
CA LYS A 92 -16.51 2.84 -12.91
C LYS A 92 -16.89 2.18 -14.23
N THR A 93 -15.96 1.51 -14.89
CA THR A 93 -16.24 0.81 -16.16
C THR A 93 -16.93 -0.55 -15.97
N GLY A 94 -16.88 -1.11 -14.76
CA GLY A 94 -17.36 -2.47 -14.48
C GLY A 94 -16.46 -3.57 -15.02
N ALA A 95 -15.20 -3.27 -15.39
CA ALA A 95 -14.27 -4.25 -15.95
C ALA A 95 -13.62 -5.15 -14.88
N LEU A 96 -13.69 -4.76 -13.60
CA LEU A 96 -13.11 -5.52 -12.49
C LEU A 96 -14.07 -6.64 -12.05
N ARG A 97 -13.51 -7.79 -11.66
CA ARG A 97 -14.23 -8.98 -11.18
C ARG A 97 -14.59 -8.88 -9.72
N ILE A 98 -13.74 -8.17 -8.93
CA ILE A 98 -13.88 -8.03 -7.49
C ILE A 98 -13.98 -6.54 -7.10
N ASN A 99 -14.34 -6.28 -5.84
CA ASN A 99 -14.37 -4.91 -5.34
C ASN A 99 -12.96 -4.43 -4.97
N HIS A 100 -12.52 -3.34 -5.59
CA HIS A 100 -11.28 -2.66 -5.24
C HIS A 100 -11.59 -1.41 -4.42
N LEU A 101 -11.07 -1.32 -3.22
CA LEU A 101 -11.15 -0.18 -2.31
C LEU A 101 -9.75 0.35 -2.06
N LEU A 102 -9.64 1.59 -1.61
CA LEU A 102 -8.33 2.21 -1.37
C LEU A 102 -7.91 2.05 0.08
N HIS A 103 -6.64 1.67 0.27
CA HIS A 103 -5.93 1.68 1.53
C HIS A 103 -4.71 2.58 1.41
N LEU A 104 -4.65 3.67 2.16
CA LEU A 104 -3.48 4.55 2.17
C LEU A 104 -2.50 4.11 3.26
N ARG A 105 -1.27 3.79 2.86
CA ARG A 105 -0.15 3.51 3.76
C ARG A 105 0.58 4.82 4.03
N ALA A 106 0.32 5.44 5.17
CA ALA A 106 0.90 6.73 5.55
C ALA A 106 2.31 6.53 6.13
N GLU A 107 3.35 6.90 5.38
CA GLU A 107 4.75 6.85 5.81
C GLU A 107 5.03 8.02 6.76
N VAL A 108 4.93 7.79 8.07
CA VAL A 108 5.02 8.86 9.07
C VAL A 108 6.38 9.56 9.13
N CYS A 109 7.42 8.89 8.68
CA CYS A 109 8.77 9.44 8.59
C CYS A 109 9.10 10.04 7.22
N SER A 110 8.09 10.46 6.46
CA SER A 110 8.26 11.14 5.17
C SER A 110 7.94 12.62 5.26
N GLU A 111 8.82 13.48 4.74
CA GLU A 111 8.60 14.93 4.70
C GLU A 111 7.44 15.37 3.81
N THR A 112 7.02 14.53 2.87
CA THR A 112 5.95 14.84 1.91
C THR A 112 4.58 14.30 2.33
N LEU A 113 4.49 13.51 3.42
CA LEU A 113 3.27 12.81 3.83
C LEU A 113 2.03 13.72 3.86
N ILE A 114 2.11 14.86 4.54
CA ILE A 114 0.97 15.76 4.72
C ILE A 114 0.50 16.33 3.38
N ALA A 115 1.46 16.74 2.53
CA ALA A 115 1.14 17.28 1.22
C ALA A 115 0.51 16.24 0.29
N GLU A 116 0.98 14.99 0.36
CA GLU A 116 0.44 13.88 -0.43
C GLU A 116 -0.93 13.43 0.07
N LEU A 117 -1.14 13.31 1.40
CA LEU A 117 -2.46 13.02 1.99
C LEU A 117 -3.50 14.09 1.63
N GLY A 118 -3.08 15.35 1.61
CA GLY A 118 -3.95 16.47 1.24
C GLY A 118 -4.50 16.42 -0.18
N LYS A 119 -3.97 15.55 -1.04
CA LYS A 119 -4.48 15.32 -2.41
C LYS A 119 -5.69 14.38 -2.47
N PHE A 120 -6.03 13.75 -1.35
CA PHE A 120 -7.17 12.83 -1.24
C PHE A 120 -8.33 13.48 -0.51
N GLY A 121 -9.55 13.06 -0.85
CA GLY A 121 -10.78 13.56 -0.25
C GLY A 121 -11.76 12.42 0.12
N PRO A 122 -12.86 12.76 0.83
CA PRO A 122 -13.90 11.79 1.16
C PRO A 122 -14.52 11.12 -0.09
N GLU A 123 -14.52 11.80 -1.23
CA GLU A 123 -15.03 11.33 -2.51
C GLU A 123 -14.22 10.18 -3.11
N ASP A 124 -12.98 9.98 -2.68
CA ASP A 124 -12.11 8.89 -3.15
C ASP A 124 -12.51 7.53 -2.55
N GLY A 125 -13.32 7.51 -1.49
CA GLY A 125 -13.81 6.28 -0.88
C GLY A 125 -12.70 5.45 -0.24
N ILE A 126 -11.77 6.12 0.44
CA ILE A 126 -10.68 5.48 1.18
C ILE A 126 -11.29 4.73 2.37
N GLY A 127 -11.02 3.43 2.47
CA GLY A 127 -11.55 2.60 3.54
C GLY A 127 -10.59 2.41 4.71
N ILE A 128 -9.30 2.42 4.45
CA ILE A 128 -8.26 2.17 5.47
C ILE A 128 -7.13 3.19 5.33
N VAL A 129 -6.62 3.68 6.47
CA VAL A 129 -5.35 4.41 6.55
C VAL A 129 -4.47 3.71 7.59
N SER A 130 -3.35 3.14 7.17
CA SER A 130 -2.40 2.53 8.10
C SER A 130 -1.19 3.44 8.33
N LEU A 131 -0.74 3.50 9.57
CA LEU A 131 0.47 4.23 9.95
C LEU A 131 1.69 3.32 9.76
N MET A 132 2.57 3.71 8.84
CA MET A 132 3.79 2.98 8.53
C MET A 132 4.99 3.73 9.10
N ASP A 133 5.72 3.07 9.98
CA ASP A 133 7.00 3.56 10.52
C ASP A 133 8.10 2.55 10.20
N HIS A 134 8.93 2.88 9.23
CA HIS A 134 10.06 2.07 8.81
C HIS A 134 11.38 2.52 9.45
N THR A 135 11.29 3.30 10.54
CA THR A 135 12.50 3.75 11.28
C THR A 135 13.26 2.55 11.82
N PRO A 136 14.58 2.51 11.60
CA PRO A 136 15.43 1.47 12.16
C PRO A 136 15.35 1.40 13.69
N GLY A 137 15.24 0.18 14.24
CA GLY A 137 15.09 -0.08 15.66
C GLY A 137 13.64 -0.20 16.13
N GLN A 138 12.66 0.02 15.26
CA GLN A 138 11.23 -0.07 15.57
C GLN A 138 10.50 -1.13 14.70
N ARG A 139 9.38 -1.61 15.21
CA ARG A 139 8.42 -2.48 14.51
C ARG A 139 9.09 -3.59 13.68
N GLN A 140 9.05 -3.51 12.34
CA GLN A 140 9.60 -4.50 11.42
C GLN A 140 11.13 -4.64 11.53
N PHE A 141 11.84 -3.55 11.84
CA PHE A 141 13.30 -3.50 11.86
C PHE A 141 13.88 -3.36 13.27
N ARG A 142 13.30 -4.10 14.24
CA ARG A 142 13.81 -4.12 15.63
C ARG A 142 15.26 -4.60 15.76
N ASN A 143 15.67 -5.48 14.83
CA ASN A 143 17.03 -6.00 14.80
C ASN A 143 17.84 -5.29 13.71
N LEU A 144 18.80 -4.47 14.11
CA LEU A 144 19.67 -3.71 13.21
C LEU A 144 20.53 -4.60 12.32
N ASP A 145 20.90 -5.82 12.76
CA ASP A 145 21.69 -6.73 11.94
C ASP A 145 20.84 -7.32 10.80
N GLN A 146 19.57 -7.61 11.05
CA GLN A 146 18.63 -8.04 10.00
C GLN A 146 18.39 -6.89 9.01
N LEU A 147 18.21 -5.67 9.49
CA LEU A 147 18.09 -4.49 8.64
C LEU A 147 19.35 -4.28 7.80
N ARG A 148 20.53 -4.39 8.42
CA ARG A 148 21.83 -4.28 7.72
C ARG A 148 21.93 -5.26 6.56
N ASN A 149 21.60 -6.54 6.81
CA ASN A 149 21.64 -7.57 5.78
C ASN A 149 20.62 -7.29 4.65
N TYR A 150 19.41 -6.84 5.01
CA TYR A 150 18.36 -6.49 4.04
C TYR A 150 18.78 -5.31 3.17
N VAL A 151 19.21 -4.21 3.77
CA VAL A 151 19.58 -2.96 3.07
C VAL A 151 20.84 -3.17 2.20
N ARG A 152 21.84 -3.88 2.71
CA ARG A 152 23.04 -4.21 1.92
C ARG A 152 22.73 -5.13 0.75
N GLY A 153 21.86 -6.13 0.95
CA GLY A 153 21.44 -7.04 -0.11
C GLY A 153 20.62 -6.36 -1.20
N LYS A 154 19.75 -5.42 -0.82
CA LYS A 154 18.84 -4.73 -1.75
C LYS A 154 19.46 -3.49 -2.41
N HIS A 155 20.28 -2.74 -1.70
CA HIS A 155 20.75 -1.41 -2.14
C HIS A 155 22.29 -1.29 -2.28
N GLY A 156 23.04 -2.30 -1.84
CA GLY A 156 24.49 -2.32 -1.99
C GLY A 156 25.22 -1.23 -1.19
N LEU A 157 24.65 -0.76 -0.06
CA LEU A 157 25.23 0.30 0.76
C LEU A 157 26.51 -0.17 1.48
N SER A 158 27.49 0.71 1.60
CA SER A 158 28.63 0.56 2.51
C SER A 158 28.18 0.64 3.99
N GLU A 159 29.05 0.28 4.92
CA GLU A 159 28.75 0.39 6.35
C GLU A 159 28.52 1.83 6.79
N GLU A 160 29.30 2.77 6.27
CA GLU A 160 29.17 4.21 6.58
C GLU A 160 27.86 4.77 6.04
N GLU A 161 27.49 4.45 4.80
CA GLU A 161 26.22 4.84 4.20
C GLU A 161 25.03 4.24 4.95
N PHE A 162 25.14 2.99 5.42
CA PHE A 162 24.13 2.36 6.24
C PHE A 162 23.94 3.08 7.58
N LEU A 163 25.01 3.38 8.30
CA LEU A 163 24.94 4.11 9.59
C LEU A 163 24.37 5.52 9.41
N HIS A 164 24.76 6.21 8.35
CA HIS A 164 24.20 7.52 8.00
C HIS A 164 22.70 7.41 7.69
N HIS A 165 22.29 6.41 6.94
CA HIS A 165 20.87 6.15 6.64
C HIS A 165 20.07 5.90 7.92
N VAL A 166 20.56 5.05 8.82
CA VAL A 166 19.91 4.77 10.12
C VAL A 166 19.74 6.06 10.93
N ALA A 167 20.81 6.84 11.08
CA ALA A 167 20.77 8.09 11.85
C ALA A 167 19.81 9.12 11.24
N SER A 168 19.78 9.24 9.91
CA SER A 168 18.88 10.16 9.22
C SER A 168 17.41 9.78 9.37
N GLN A 169 17.07 8.47 9.30
CA GLN A 169 15.72 7.98 9.50
C GLN A 169 15.25 8.18 10.95
N GLN A 170 16.12 7.93 11.94
CA GLN A 170 15.80 8.19 13.34
C GLN A 170 15.55 9.69 13.60
N ALA A 171 16.38 10.58 13.04
CA ALA A 171 16.17 12.01 13.15
C ALA A 171 14.87 12.50 12.51
N LEU A 172 14.46 11.89 11.38
CA LEU A 172 13.14 12.15 10.77
C LEU A 172 11.99 11.69 11.66
N SER A 173 12.08 10.49 12.23
CA SER A 173 11.08 9.96 13.15
C SER A 173 10.91 10.84 14.39
N ASP A 174 12.02 11.25 15.02
CA ASP A 174 12.00 12.13 16.19
C ASP A 174 11.38 13.50 15.88
N ARG A 175 11.61 14.02 14.67
CA ARG A 175 11.14 15.33 14.25
C ARG A 175 9.67 15.32 13.81
N LEU A 176 9.25 14.30 13.08
CA LEU A 176 7.99 14.29 12.32
C LEU A 176 6.98 13.26 12.83
N GLY A 177 7.45 12.14 13.39
CA GLY A 177 6.64 10.95 13.63
C GLY A 177 5.34 11.25 14.36
N ALA A 178 5.41 11.84 15.56
CA ALA A 178 4.21 12.11 16.37
C ALA A 178 3.24 13.11 15.69
N GLN A 179 3.75 14.14 15.02
CA GLN A 179 2.92 15.10 14.28
C GLN A 179 2.24 14.44 13.09
N HIS A 180 2.97 13.62 12.35
CA HIS A 180 2.46 12.94 11.16
C HIS A 180 1.46 11.83 11.51
N GLU A 181 1.68 11.10 12.61
CA GLU A 181 0.68 10.15 13.13
C GLU A 181 -0.64 10.87 13.45
N ALA A 182 -0.59 11.97 14.20
CA ALA A 182 -1.78 12.76 14.53
C ALA A 182 -2.49 13.29 13.28
N ALA A 183 -1.73 13.79 12.30
CA ALA A 183 -2.26 14.28 11.03
C ALA A 183 -2.91 13.15 10.21
N ALA A 184 -2.25 12.00 10.08
CA ALA A 184 -2.79 10.87 9.33
C ALA A 184 -4.08 10.33 9.97
N VAL A 185 -4.17 10.29 11.31
CA VAL A 185 -5.41 9.94 12.02
C VAL A 185 -6.52 10.97 11.78
N ALA A 186 -6.19 12.25 11.72
CA ALA A 186 -7.17 13.30 11.40
C ALA A 186 -7.69 13.15 9.96
N GLU A 187 -6.80 12.88 9.01
CA GLU A 187 -7.16 12.63 7.61
C GLU A 187 -7.99 11.35 7.46
N ALA A 188 -7.65 10.26 8.14
CA ALA A 188 -8.46 9.03 8.15
C ALA A 188 -9.91 9.33 8.58
N ARG A 189 -10.08 10.11 9.65
CA ARG A 189 -11.42 10.54 10.10
C ARG A 189 -12.13 11.41 9.07
N ARG A 190 -11.42 12.31 8.39
CA ARG A 190 -11.96 13.15 7.32
C ARG A 190 -12.43 12.32 6.13
N PHE A 191 -11.72 11.24 5.81
CA PHE A 191 -12.11 10.29 4.75
C PHE A 191 -13.27 9.37 5.17
N GLY A 192 -13.55 9.23 6.45
CA GLY A 192 -14.45 8.20 6.98
C GLY A 192 -13.81 6.81 7.00
N ALA A 193 -12.46 6.74 6.94
CA ALA A 193 -11.67 5.52 6.96
C ALA A 193 -11.40 5.04 8.41
N VAL A 194 -11.05 3.77 8.54
CA VAL A 194 -10.52 3.16 9.76
C VAL A 194 -9.01 3.10 9.75
#